data_a941d138a60b3c3fe322e0ce69397e09
#
_entry.id   a941d138a60b3c3fe322e0ce69397e09
#
_cell.length_a   1.000
_cell.length_b   1.000
_cell.length_c   1.000
_cell.angle_alpha   90.00
_cell.angle_beta   90.00
_cell.angle_gamma   90.00
#
_symmetry.space_group_name_H-M   'P 1'
#
loop_
_entity.id
_entity.type
_entity.pdbx_description
1 polymer ?
#
loop_
_entity_poly.entity_id
_entity_poly.type
_entity_poly.pdbx_seq_one_letter_code
_entity_poly.pdbx_strand_id
1 'polypeptide(L)'
;VLFTLNNSSTNIYLFAFGFVVYYATGLVGLTALFVSQIMGYIRIFDGVIDPAIGVLIDKTDTKFGKYRPIMVLGNIITVISFLILFNIHGMGEGMKIPIFLLALVVHKIGYSLQATVTKAGQAALTNDPKQRPIFNIVDGWVTTLLFTGGQIVVANFLAPKYGGFTPEFFKVFIPGVMIISAILGILAVIGIAQKDNKQFFGIGEKTTKTSFKDYWAIIKGNRPLQMLTMAAAFVKFNAQMFGDQVVLMILFGIIFGNFGLSGTISLVLILPNLLFTTFAATIAQKRGLRYSYVRYLQGAVVSLVLLGGLLFFANPGDLSFSNLSLWTVAFTVVFACAKGFASTPSGLALTMAADVSDYETSVSGRYVSGMLSTMFSLTDSVASSFAPMSIGWILAAVGFAQAYPTADTPLSPQLRMAGIVMISVLPLVGTLIALTFMKFYPLDKETMESIQIKIAAMKQGDSNEAE
;
A
#
# COMPACT_ATOMS: atom_id res chain seq x y z
N VAL A 1 -15.44 14.03 -7.96
CA VAL A 1 -14.51 14.41 -6.88
C VAL A 1 -14.95 13.82 -5.54
N LEU A 2 -16.20 14.07 -5.03
CA LEU A 2 -16.60 13.59 -3.70
C LEU A 2 -16.54 12.06 -3.54
N PHE A 3 -16.82 11.29 -4.59
CA PHE A 3 -16.73 9.83 -4.53
C PHE A 3 -15.29 9.32 -4.24
N THR A 4 -14.27 10.03 -4.67
CA THR A 4 -12.87 9.60 -4.40
C THR A 4 -12.56 9.58 -2.90
N LEU A 5 -13.32 10.34 -2.08
CA LEU A 5 -13.20 10.31 -0.62
C LEU A 5 -13.54 8.94 -0.01
N ASN A 6 -14.17 8.01 -0.76
CA ASN A 6 -14.36 6.64 -0.30
C ASN A 6 -13.03 5.93 -0.04
N ASN A 7 -12.05 6.12 -0.93
CA ASN A 7 -10.70 5.59 -0.72
C ASN A 7 -10.04 6.22 0.52
N SER A 8 -10.19 7.51 0.68
CA SER A 8 -9.66 8.24 1.84
C SER A 8 -10.31 7.82 3.16
N SER A 9 -11.65 7.58 3.15
CA SER A 9 -12.40 7.03 4.27
C SER A 9 -11.88 5.65 4.70
N THR A 10 -11.43 4.85 3.74
CA THR A 10 -10.86 3.52 3.97
C THR A 10 -9.39 3.61 4.40
N ASN A 11 -8.62 4.48 3.76
CA ASN A 11 -7.18 4.61 4.00
C ASN A 11 -6.83 5.19 5.38
N ILE A 12 -7.73 5.96 5.99
CA ILE A 12 -7.49 6.43 7.37
C ILE A 12 -7.49 5.27 8.38
N TYR A 13 -8.28 4.22 8.13
CA TYR A 13 -8.20 2.98 8.91
C TYR A 13 -6.91 2.23 8.65
N LEU A 14 -6.43 2.20 7.39
CA LEU A 14 -5.14 1.59 7.06
C LEU A 14 -4.00 2.29 7.80
N PHE A 15 -4.03 3.63 7.90
CA PHE A 15 -3.08 4.40 8.70
C PHE A 15 -3.16 4.01 10.19
N ALA A 16 -4.36 4.00 10.76
CA ALA A 16 -4.58 3.65 12.17
C ALA A 16 -4.20 2.18 12.46
N PHE A 17 -4.39 1.30 11.50
CA PHE A 17 -4.03 -0.10 11.59
C PHE A 17 -2.52 -0.32 11.80
N GLY A 18 -1.67 0.60 11.35
CA GLY A 18 -0.24 0.59 11.64
C GLY A 18 0.11 0.66 13.13
N PHE A 19 -0.82 1.16 13.98
CA PHE A 19 -0.63 1.26 15.42
C PHE A 19 -1.24 0.09 16.20
N VAL A 20 -1.98 -0.81 15.54
CA VAL A 20 -2.55 -2.02 16.16
C VAL A 20 -1.46 -2.88 16.81
N VAL A 21 -0.26 -2.90 16.23
CA VAL A 21 0.87 -3.67 16.76
C VAL A 21 1.26 -3.21 18.16
N TYR A 22 1.28 -1.91 18.42
CA TYR A 22 1.57 -1.34 19.75
C TYR A 22 0.42 -1.57 20.74
N TYR A 23 -0.83 -1.47 20.28
CA TYR A 23 -2.00 -1.80 21.10
C TYR A 23 -2.00 -3.28 21.50
N ALA A 24 -1.79 -4.17 20.55
CA ALA A 24 -1.84 -5.62 20.77
C ALA A 24 -0.73 -6.09 21.71
N THR A 25 0.47 -5.54 21.61
CA THR A 25 1.60 -5.94 22.47
C THR A 25 1.61 -5.20 23.79
N GLY A 26 1.39 -3.89 23.79
CA GLY A 26 1.49 -3.06 24.98
C GLY A 26 0.27 -3.14 25.93
N LEU A 27 -0.95 -3.31 25.39
CA LEU A 27 -2.18 -3.26 26.17
C LEU A 27 -2.93 -4.61 26.24
N VAL A 28 -2.92 -5.39 25.16
CA VAL A 28 -3.57 -6.70 25.15
C VAL A 28 -2.64 -7.77 25.73
N GLY A 29 -1.31 -7.58 25.65
CA GLY A 29 -0.31 -8.52 26.17
C GLY A 29 0.04 -9.65 25.19
N LEU A 30 -0.27 -9.49 23.89
CA LEU A 30 0.15 -10.45 22.87
C LEU A 30 1.62 -10.28 22.55
N THR A 31 2.33 -11.37 22.19
CA THR A 31 3.75 -11.28 21.86
C THR A 31 3.97 -10.57 20.53
N ALA A 32 5.02 -9.78 20.40
CA ALA A 32 5.35 -9.04 19.18
C ALA A 32 5.56 -9.98 17.99
N LEU A 33 6.20 -11.13 18.23
CA LEU A 33 6.38 -12.14 17.20
C LEU A 33 5.03 -12.70 16.68
N PHE A 34 4.09 -13.04 17.58
CA PHE A 34 2.76 -13.50 17.19
C PHE A 34 2.01 -12.45 16.39
N VAL A 35 1.98 -11.20 16.88
CA VAL A 35 1.28 -10.08 16.22
C VAL A 35 1.84 -9.84 14.83
N SER A 36 3.17 -9.83 14.65
CA SER A 36 3.79 -9.64 13.35
C SER A 36 3.43 -10.72 12.32
N GLN A 37 3.37 -12.00 12.77
CA GLN A 37 2.96 -13.11 11.90
C GLN A 37 1.47 -12.97 11.49
N ILE A 38 0.59 -12.66 12.44
CA ILE A 38 -0.83 -12.46 12.15
C ILE A 38 -1.03 -11.28 11.21
N MET A 39 -0.31 -10.15 11.39
CA MET A 39 -0.37 -9.02 10.45
C MET A 39 0.06 -9.41 9.03
N GLY A 40 0.99 -10.32 8.89
CA GLY A 40 1.35 -10.89 7.59
C GLY A 40 0.24 -11.78 7.01
N TYR A 41 -0.27 -12.75 7.78
CA TYR A 41 -1.33 -13.65 7.32
C TYR A 41 -2.61 -12.91 6.93
N ILE A 42 -2.98 -11.86 7.65
CA ILE A 42 -4.18 -11.07 7.34
C ILE A 42 -4.04 -10.32 6.00
N ARG A 43 -2.83 -9.98 5.58
CA ARG A 43 -2.58 -9.40 4.23
C ARG A 43 -2.75 -10.43 3.12
N ILE A 44 -2.35 -11.68 3.36
CA ILE A 44 -2.61 -12.78 2.40
C ILE A 44 -4.12 -13.00 2.27
N PHE A 45 -4.85 -12.95 3.38
CA PHE A 45 -6.31 -13.06 3.39
C PHE A 45 -6.98 -11.97 2.53
N ASP A 46 -6.49 -10.73 2.53
CA ASP A 46 -6.98 -9.66 1.64
C ASP A 46 -6.97 -10.08 0.17
N GLY A 47 -5.85 -10.64 -0.30
CA GLY A 47 -5.69 -11.08 -1.68
C GLY A 47 -6.69 -12.19 -2.09
N VAL A 48 -7.11 -13.01 -1.13
CA VAL A 48 -8.06 -14.10 -1.38
C VAL A 48 -9.51 -13.62 -1.35
N ILE A 49 -9.85 -12.65 -0.47
CA ILE A 49 -11.23 -12.19 -0.30
C ILE A 49 -11.68 -11.17 -1.34
N ASP A 50 -10.76 -10.35 -1.88
CA ASP A 50 -11.07 -9.31 -2.85
C ASP A 50 -11.86 -9.80 -4.08
N PRO A 51 -11.51 -10.94 -4.74
CA PRO A 51 -12.30 -11.48 -5.84
C PRO A 51 -13.72 -11.89 -5.43
N ALA A 52 -13.89 -12.47 -4.23
CA ALA A 52 -15.22 -12.87 -3.73
C ALA A 52 -16.12 -11.64 -3.49
N ILE A 53 -15.55 -10.57 -2.98
CA ILE A 53 -16.25 -9.28 -2.79
C ILE A 53 -16.60 -8.65 -4.14
N GLY A 54 -15.73 -8.74 -5.14
CA GLY A 54 -16.04 -8.31 -6.50
C GLY A 54 -17.32 -8.98 -7.04
N VAL A 55 -17.42 -10.31 -6.90
CA VAL A 55 -18.63 -11.07 -7.29
C VAL A 55 -19.85 -10.64 -6.47
N LEU A 56 -19.71 -10.36 -5.18
CA LEU A 56 -20.80 -9.87 -4.33
C LEU A 56 -21.31 -8.53 -4.84
N ILE A 57 -20.42 -7.60 -5.17
CA ILE A 57 -20.76 -6.28 -5.71
C ILE A 57 -21.51 -6.45 -7.04
N ASP A 58 -21.04 -7.34 -7.91
CA ASP A 58 -21.64 -7.57 -9.22
C ASP A 58 -23.08 -8.14 -9.13
N LYS A 59 -23.37 -8.92 -8.11
CA LYS A 59 -24.69 -9.47 -7.84
C LYS A 59 -25.61 -8.50 -7.07
N THR A 60 -25.08 -7.40 -6.55
CA THR A 60 -25.86 -6.45 -5.75
C THR A 60 -26.70 -5.55 -6.67
N ASP A 61 -28.02 -5.61 -6.50
CA ASP A 61 -28.99 -4.75 -7.17
C ASP A 61 -30.06 -4.33 -6.16
N THR A 62 -29.98 -3.10 -5.68
CA THR A 62 -30.92 -2.59 -4.67
C THR A 62 -31.58 -1.28 -5.14
N LYS A 63 -32.67 -0.90 -4.46
CA LYS A 63 -33.34 0.40 -4.68
C LYS A 63 -32.44 1.62 -4.40
N PHE A 64 -31.38 1.43 -3.63
CA PHE A 64 -30.40 2.47 -3.31
C PHE A 64 -29.17 2.45 -4.22
N GLY A 65 -29.19 1.65 -5.30
CA GLY A 65 -28.08 1.45 -6.21
C GLY A 65 -27.27 0.18 -5.88
N LYS A 66 -26.13 0.05 -6.54
CA LYS A 66 -25.21 -1.08 -6.43
C LYS A 66 -24.09 -0.80 -5.41
N TYR A 67 -23.55 0.41 -5.45
CA TYR A 67 -22.33 0.76 -4.71
C TYR A 67 -22.63 1.35 -3.32
N ARG A 68 -23.62 2.24 -3.20
CA ARG A 68 -23.95 2.91 -1.93
C ARG A 68 -24.22 1.97 -0.76
N PRO A 69 -25.05 0.92 -0.90
CA PRO A 69 -25.30 -0.02 0.21
C PRO A 69 -24.03 -0.69 0.69
N ILE A 70 -23.12 -1.05 -0.23
CA ILE A 70 -21.88 -1.73 0.07
C ILE A 70 -20.87 -0.78 0.75
N MET A 71 -20.81 0.49 0.32
CA MET A 71 -20.00 1.52 0.99
C MET A 71 -20.42 1.70 2.45
N VAL A 72 -21.72 1.85 2.68
CA VAL A 72 -22.27 2.03 4.05
C VAL A 72 -22.03 0.78 4.88
N LEU A 73 -22.34 -0.41 4.36
CA LEU A 73 -22.13 -1.67 5.05
C LEU A 73 -20.64 -1.89 5.39
N GLY A 74 -19.76 -1.66 4.42
CA GLY A 74 -18.31 -1.77 4.63
C GLY A 74 -17.81 -0.82 5.71
N ASN A 75 -18.28 0.44 5.72
CA ASN A 75 -17.91 1.41 6.75
C ASN A 75 -18.41 0.98 8.14
N ILE A 76 -19.67 0.55 8.26
CA ILE A 76 -20.25 0.07 9.53
C ILE A 76 -19.45 -1.14 10.06
N ILE A 77 -19.15 -2.12 9.22
CA ILE A 77 -18.36 -3.30 9.60
C ILE A 77 -16.96 -2.86 10.08
N THR A 78 -16.32 -1.93 9.38
CA THR A 78 -15.01 -1.42 9.75
C THR A 78 -15.05 -0.68 11.09
N VAL A 79 -16.05 0.18 11.33
CA VAL A 79 -16.28 0.87 12.61
C VAL A 79 -16.44 -0.12 13.75
N ILE A 80 -17.36 -1.09 13.61
CA ILE A 80 -17.64 -2.08 14.64
C ILE A 80 -16.38 -2.92 14.93
N SER A 81 -15.68 -3.38 13.90
CA SER A 81 -14.46 -4.17 14.08
C SER A 81 -13.35 -3.39 14.78
N PHE A 82 -13.19 -2.09 14.51
CA PHE A 82 -12.24 -1.23 15.23
C PHE A 82 -12.64 -1.00 16.68
N LEU A 83 -13.93 -0.79 16.96
CA LEU A 83 -14.42 -0.71 18.34
C LEU A 83 -14.10 -1.99 19.12
N ILE A 84 -14.33 -3.16 18.52
CA ILE A 84 -14.01 -4.43 19.16
C ILE A 84 -12.49 -4.55 19.34
N LEU A 85 -11.73 -4.32 18.27
CA LEU A 85 -10.27 -4.52 18.21
C LEU A 85 -9.53 -3.69 19.29
N PHE A 86 -9.95 -2.43 19.51
CA PHE A 86 -9.29 -1.54 20.46
C PHE A 86 -9.93 -1.51 21.86
N ASN A 87 -10.82 -2.47 22.17
CA ASN A 87 -11.38 -2.69 23.52
C ASN A 87 -11.13 -4.10 24.07
N ILE A 88 -10.25 -4.87 23.43
CA ILE A 88 -9.93 -6.26 23.84
C ILE A 88 -9.18 -6.30 25.17
N HIS A 89 -8.40 -5.27 25.51
CA HIS A 89 -7.54 -5.24 26.70
C HIS A 89 -8.29 -5.47 28.01
N GLY A 90 -9.59 -5.11 28.09
CA GLY A 90 -10.44 -5.34 29.25
C GLY A 90 -11.07 -6.74 29.32
N MET A 91 -10.82 -7.62 28.35
CA MET A 91 -11.42 -8.96 28.30
C MET A 91 -10.59 -9.99 29.08
N GLY A 92 -11.21 -11.12 29.42
CA GLY A 92 -10.50 -12.24 30.05
C GLY A 92 -9.44 -12.84 29.14
N GLU A 93 -8.33 -13.33 29.71
CA GLU A 93 -7.15 -13.78 28.95
C GLU A 93 -7.47 -14.82 27.87
N GLY A 94 -8.36 -15.79 28.15
CA GLY A 94 -8.74 -16.81 27.16
C GLY A 94 -9.53 -16.28 25.96
N MET A 95 -10.10 -15.08 26.06
CA MET A 95 -10.90 -14.47 24.99
C MET A 95 -10.09 -13.50 24.12
N LYS A 96 -8.95 -13.01 24.58
CA LYS A 96 -8.17 -11.98 23.90
C LYS A 96 -7.73 -12.42 22.51
N ILE A 97 -7.10 -13.58 22.36
CA ILE A 97 -6.61 -14.08 21.05
C ILE A 97 -7.75 -14.38 20.09
N PRO A 98 -8.78 -15.17 20.43
CA PRO A 98 -9.88 -15.43 19.51
C PRO A 98 -10.59 -14.16 19.04
N ILE A 99 -10.85 -13.21 19.93
CA ILE A 99 -11.53 -11.96 19.56
C ILE A 99 -10.61 -11.05 18.74
N PHE A 100 -9.31 -10.99 19.03
CA PHE A 100 -8.33 -10.27 18.23
C PHE A 100 -8.32 -10.79 16.78
N LEU A 101 -8.23 -12.10 16.59
CA LEU A 101 -8.24 -12.71 15.25
C LEU A 101 -9.57 -12.46 14.52
N LEU A 102 -10.70 -12.66 15.21
CA LEU A 102 -12.02 -12.42 14.63
C LEU A 102 -12.20 -10.94 14.23
N ALA A 103 -11.82 -10.00 15.09
CA ALA A 103 -11.91 -8.58 14.82
C ALA A 103 -11.05 -8.16 13.62
N LEU A 104 -9.84 -8.74 13.47
CA LEU A 104 -8.98 -8.52 12.31
C LEU A 104 -9.63 -9.03 11.01
N VAL A 105 -10.19 -10.24 11.02
CA VAL A 105 -10.86 -10.80 9.84
C VAL A 105 -12.07 -9.97 9.45
N VAL A 106 -12.93 -9.62 10.42
CA VAL A 106 -14.11 -8.77 10.19
C VAL A 106 -13.72 -7.38 9.68
N HIS A 107 -12.65 -6.80 10.25
CA HIS A 107 -12.10 -5.53 9.77
C HIS A 107 -11.70 -5.62 8.30
N LYS A 108 -11.01 -6.68 7.91
CA LYS A 108 -10.57 -6.87 6.52
C LYS A 108 -11.71 -7.05 5.55
N ILE A 109 -12.78 -7.72 5.94
CA ILE A 109 -14.01 -7.83 5.13
C ILE A 109 -14.59 -6.42 4.89
N GLY A 110 -14.75 -5.62 5.93
CA GLY A 110 -15.26 -4.25 5.81
C GLY A 110 -14.37 -3.34 4.94
N TYR A 111 -13.05 -3.43 5.15
CA TYR A 111 -12.05 -2.72 4.35
C TYR A 111 -12.13 -3.10 2.86
N SER A 112 -12.17 -4.39 2.56
CA SER A 112 -12.19 -4.92 1.20
C SER A 112 -13.49 -4.56 0.46
N LEU A 113 -14.64 -4.54 1.15
CA LEU A 113 -15.91 -4.04 0.59
C LEU A 113 -15.76 -2.59 0.08
N GLN A 114 -15.21 -1.69 0.88
CA GLN A 114 -15.00 -0.30 0.49
C GLN A 114 -13.94 -0.12 -0.59
N ALA A 115 -12.80 -0.80 -0.46
CA ALA A 115 -11.69 -0.71 -1.41
C ALA A 115 -12.10 -1.20 -2.81
N THR A 116 -12.88 -2.29 -2.88
CA THR A 116 -13.38 -2.82 -4.16
C THR A 116 -14.39 -1.87 -4.79
N VAL A 117 -15.30 -1.28 -4.01
CA VAL A 117 -16.24 -0.26 -4.52
C VAL A 117 -15.50 0.97 -5.03
N THR A 118 -14.41 1.40 -4.39
CA THR A 118 -13.60 2.53 -4.87
C THR A 118 -13.12 2.32 -6.30
N LYS A 119 -12.69 1.10 -6.63
CA LYS A 119 -12.22 0.75 -7.99
C LYS A 119 -13.40 0.60 -8.98
N ALA A 120 -14.41 -0.17 -8.60
CA ALA A 120 -15.55 -0.48 -9.46
C ALA A 120 -16.45 0.74 -9.73
N GLY A 121 -16.68 1.59 -8.73
CA GLY A 121 -17.56 2.76 -8.84
C GLY A 121 -17.03 3.86 -9.76
N GLN A 122 -15.74 3.91 -10.03
CA GLN A 122 -15.17 4.86 -10.99
C GLN A 122 -15.73 4.66 -12.41
N ALA A 123 -16.00 3.42 -12.80
CA ALA A 123 -16.59 3.11 -14.10
C ALA A 123 -18.04 3.65 -14.26
N ALA A 124 -18.81 3.70 -13.16
CA ALA A 124 -20.15 4.25 -13.17
C ALA A 124 -20.19 5.79 -13.22
N LEU A 125 -19.12 6.45 -12.76
CA LEU A 125 -19.06 7.92 -12.69
C LEU A 125 -18.85 8.56 -14.05
N THR A 126 -18.01 7.99 -14.89
CA THR A 126 -17.69 8.55 -16.21
C THR A 126 -17.16 7.50 -17.17
N ASN A 127 -17.61 7.60 -18.43
CA ASN A 127 -17.07 6.86 -19.56
C ASN A 127 -15.97 7.66 -20.29
N ASP A 128 -15.70 8.92 -19.90
CA ASP A 128 -14.68 9.76 -20.51
C ASP A 128 -13.28 9.39 -19.98
N PRO A 129 -12.38 8.85 -20.84
CA PRO A 129 -11.03 8.50 -20.45
C PRO A 129 -10.20 9.68 -19.92
N LYS A 130 -10.55 10.92 -20.31
CA LYS A 130 -9.84 12.13 -19.85
C LYS A 130 -10.18 12.52 -18.42
N GLN A 131 -11.37 12.12 -17.91
CA GLN A 131 -11.81 12.42 -16.55
C GLN A 131 -11.28 11.42 -15.52
N ARG A 132 -11.06 10.15 -15.90
CA ARG A 132 -10.59 9.11 -14.99
C ARG A 132 -9.26 9.44 -14.27
N PRO A 133 -8.24 10.01 -14.95
CA PRO A 133 -7.00 10.42 -14.27
C PRO A 133 -7.21 11.48 -13.18
N ILE A 134 -8.22 12.35 -13.31
CA ILE A 134 -8.53 13.38 -12.31
C ILE A 134 -8.94 12.74 -10.98
N PHE A 135 -9.66 11.62 -11.00
CA PHE A 135 -10.02 10.89 -9.78
C PHE A 135 -8.77 10.40 -9.04
N ASN A 136 -7.82 9.84 -9.77
CA ASN A 136 -6.57 9.35 -9.18
C ASN A 136 -5.71 10.48 -8.61
N ILE A 137 -5.69 11.65 -9.27
CA ILE A 137 -4.96 12.83 -8.79
C ILE A 137 -5.56 13.32 -7.47
N VAL A 138 -6.89 13.52 -7.43
CA VAL A 138 -7.58 13.98 -6.22
C VAL A 138 -7.41 12.98 -5.08
N ASP A 139 -7.59 11.69 -5.38
CA ASP A 139 -7.41 10.62 -4.41
C ASP A 139 -5.98 10.59 -3.85
N GLY A 140 -4.97 10.70 -4.71
CA GLY A 140 -3.57 10.77 -4.30
C GLY A 140 -3.26 11.97 -3.39
N TRP A 141 -3.85 13.13 -3.67
CA TRP A 141 -3.67 14.32 -2.84
C TRP A 141 -4.31 14.15 -1.46
N VAL A 142 -5.57 13.71 -1.41
CA VAL A 142 -6.28 13.53 -0.14
C VAL A 142 -5.62 12.42 0.69
N THR A 143 -5.24 11.31 0.06
CA THR A 143 -4.51 10.23 0.73
C THR A 143 -3.17 10.72 1.30
N THR A 144 -2.40 11.51 0.54
CA THR A 144 -1.14 12.08 1.03
C THR A 144 -1.37 13.00 2.23
N LEU A 145 -2.40 13.86 2.18
CA LEU A 145 -2.77 14.71 3.31
C LEU A 145 -3.17 13.91 4.55
N LEU A 146 -3.93 12.84 4.37
CA LEU A 146 -4.37 11.98 5.48
C LEU A 146 -3.20 11.24 6.14
N PHE A 147 -2.32 10.63 5.36
CA PHE A 147 -1.17 9.91 5.91
C PHE A 147 -0.15 10.86 6.54
N THR A 148 0.19 11.95 5.86
CA THR A 148 1.15 12.94 6.40
C THR A 148 0.55 13.68 7.59
N GLY A 149 -0.69 14.17 7.49
CA GLY A 149 -1.38 14.84 8.58
C GLY A 149 -1.61 13.92 9.78
N GLY A 150 -2.02 12.67 9.52
CA GLY A 150 -2.14 11.65 10.54
C GLY A 150 -0.81 11.38 11.26
N GLN A 151 0.29 11.25 10.52
CA GLN A 151 1.62 11.05 11.11
C GLN A 151 2.06 12.25 11.96
N ILE A 152 1.81 13.47 11.49
CA ILE A 152 2.09 14.70 12.26
C ILE A 152 1.25 14.71 13.55
N VAL A 153 -0.05 14.48 13.44
CA VAL A 153 -0.97 14.48 14.61
C VAL A 153 -0.54 13.42 15.63
N VAL A 154 -0.23 12.22 15.19
CA VAL A 154 0.20 11.15 16.09
C VAL A 154 1.57 11.45 16.68
N ALA A 155 2.57 11.74 15.87
CA ALA A 155 3.96 11.80 16.32
C ALA A 155 4.29 13.10 17.08
N ASN A 156 3.71 14.25 16.67
CA ASN A 156 4.05 15.55 17.25
C ASN A 156 3.05 16.02 18.32
N PHE A 157 1.83 15.49 18.35
CA PHE A 157 0.81 15.95 19.30
C PHE A 157 0.30 14.85 20.21
N LEU A 158 -0.23 13.74 19.67
CA LEU A 158 -0.87 12.74 20.50
C LEU A 158 0.12 11.88 21.30
N ALA A 159 1.14 11.33 20.67
CA ALA A 159 2.12 10.51 21.37
C ALA A 159 2.87 11.29 22.48
N PRO A 160 3.38 12.52 22.25
CA PRO A 160 3.96 13.30 23.34
C PRO A 160 2.97 13.66 24.45
N LYS A 161 1.73 14.02 24.09
CA LYS A 161 0.69 14.41 25.07
C LYS A 161 0.32 13.28 26.02
N TYR A 162 0.28 12.05 25.53
CA TYR A 162 -0.16 10.88 26.31
C TYR A 162 1.00 9.97 26.75
N GLY A 163 2.27 10.39 26.56
CA GLY A 163 3.41 9.57 26.95
C GLY A 163 3.57 8.27 26.15
N GLY A 164 3.29 8.32 24.84
CA GLY A 164 3.37 7.18 23.95
C GLY A 164 2.01 6.57 23.60
N PHE A 165 1.99 5.28 23.28
CA PHE A 165 0.79 4.53 22.85
C PHE A 165 0.03 3.91 24.04
N THR A 166 -0.38 4.77 24.94
CA THR A 166 -1.12 4.43 26.16
C THR A 166 -2.62 4.17 25.90
N PRO A 167 -3.39 3.62 26.86
CA PRO A 167 -4.84 3.51 26.74
C PRO A 167 -5.51 4.86 26.45
N GLU A 168 -5.03 5.94 27.06
CA GLU A 168 -5.55 7.31 26.89
C GLU A 168 -5.31 7.82 25.46
N PHE A 169 -4.15 7.47 24.85
CA PHE A 169 -3.88 7.75 23.46
C PHE A 169 -4.93 7.09 22.56
N PHE A 170 -5.17 5.78 22.71
CA PHE A 170 -6.13 5.06 21.88
C PHE A 170 -7.58 5.50 22.09
N LYS A 171 -7.97 5.91 23.31
CA LYS A 171 -9.31 6.46 23.59
C LYS A 171 -9.62 7.73 22.82
N VAL A 172 -8.61 8.50 22.40
CA VAL A 172 -8.77 9.73 21.60
C VAL A 172 -8.52 9.45 20.13
N PHE A 173 -7.46 8.71 19.81
CA PHE A 173 -7.03 8.45 18.45
C PHE A 173 -8.08 7.65 17.64
N ILE A 174 -8.61 6.56 18.22
CA ILE A 174 -9.53 5.67 17.48
C ILE A 174 -10.88 6.34 17.17
N PRO A 175 -11.57 6.99 18.12
CA PRO A 175 -12.79 7.74 17.79
C PRO A 175 -12.54 8.85 16.76
N GLY A 176 -11.38 9.54 16.83
CA GLY A 176 -10.99 10.53 15.84
C GLY A 176 -10.92 9.97 14.43
N VAL A 177 -10.26 8.82 14.26
CA VAL A 177 -10.18 8.08 12.98
C VAL A 177 -11.57 7.70 12.49
N MET A 178 -12.42 7.17 13.37
CA MET A 178 -13.78 6.74 13.01
C MET A 178 -14.66 7.91 12.57
N ILE A 179 -14.60 9.05 13.25
CA ILE A 179 -15.36 10.26 12.90
C ILE A 179 -14.90 10.78 11.53
N ILE A 180 -13.59 10.90 11.28
CA ILE A 180 -13.07 11.35 10.00
C ILE A 180 -13.49 10.38 8.87
N SER A 181 -13.35 9.07 9.10
CA SER A 181 -13.78 8.06 8.13
C SER A 181 -15.28 8.17 7.82
N ALA A 182 -16.13 8.31 8.85
CA ALA A 182 -17.57 8.43 8.67
C ALA A 182 -17.94 9.67 7.85
N ILE A 183 -17.34 10.83 8.15
CA ILE A 183 -17.55 12.07 7.39
C ILE A 183 -17.15 11.89 5.92
N LEU A 184 -15.96 11.36 5.67
CA LEU A 184 -15.47 11.12 4.30
C LEU A 184 -16.35 10.10 3.55
N GLY A 185 -16.79 9.04 4.25
CA GLY A 185 -17.69 8.02 3.71
C GLY A 185 -19.07 8.59 3.34
N ILE A 186 -19.65 9.41 4.19
CA ILE A 186 -20.93 10.09 3.90
C ILE A 186 -20.79 11.00 2.67
N LEU A 187 -19.74 11.81 2.60
CA LEU A 187 -19.48 12.67 1.45
C LEU A 187 -19.30 11.85 0.15
N ALA A 188 -18.64 10.69 0.25
CA ALA A 188 -18.46 9.80 -0.89
C ALA A 188 -19.77 9.18 -1.37
N VAL A 189 -20.65 8.75 -0.43
CA VAL A 189 -21.99 8.23 -0.75
C VAL A 189 -22.84 9.30 -1.43
N ILE A 190 -22.82 10.54 -0.95
CA ILE A 190 -23.48 11.68 -1.61
C ILE A 190 -22.89 11.89 -3.02
N GLY A 191 -21.56 11.78 -3.16
CA GLY A 191 -20.85 12.01 -4.41
C GLY A 191 -21.20 11.04 -5.54
N ILE A 192 -21.60 9.80 -5.23
CA ILE A 192 -22.01 8.81 -6.25
C ILE A 192 -23.53 8.69 -6.42
N ALA A 193 -24.31 9.30 -5.52
CA ALA A 193 -25.76 9.05 -5.41
C ALA A 193 -26.54 9.22 -6.73
N GLN A 194 -26.18 10.22 -7.54
CA GLN A 194 -26.86 10.48 -8.82
C GLN A 194 -26.49 9.47 -9.91
N LYS A 195 -25.30 8.86 -9.83
CA LYS A 195 -24.77 7.95 -10.85
C LYS A 195 -24.91 6.47 -10.46
N ASP A 196 -25.19 6.17 -9.19
CA ASP A 196 -25.37 4.80 -8.71
C ASP A 196 -26.80 4.30 -8.99
N ASN A 197 -27.11 4.13 -10.27
CA ASN A 197 -28.37 3.59 -10.78
C ASN A 197 -28.17 2.85 -12.11
N LYS A 198 -29.15 2.02 -12.51
CA LYS A 198 -29.05 1.11 -13.66
C LYS A 198 -28.72 1.78 -15.00
N GLN A 199 -29.01 3.06 -15.17
CA GLN A 199 -28.72 3.79 -16.42
C GLN A 199 -27.21 3.99 -16.65
N PHE A 200 -26.42 4.00 -15.59
CA PHE A 200 -24.96 4.26 -15.64
C PHE A 200 -24.12 3.01 -15.42
N PHE A 201 -24.75 1.87 -15.12
CA PHE A 201 -24.04 0.61 -15.08
C PHE A 201 -23.69 0.21 -16.52
N GLY A 202 -22.41 0.02 -16.82
CA GLY A 202 -21.97 -0.42 -18.13
C GLY A 202 -22.73 -1.69 -18.54
N ILE A 203 -23.02 -1.82 -19.83
CA ILE A 203 -23.49 -3.08 -20.40
C ILE A 203 -22.38 -4.07 -20.10
N GLY A 204 -22.66 -5.04 -19.21
CA GLY A 204 -21.64 -5.99 -18.78
C GLY A 204 -21.05 -6.67 -20.01
N GLU A 205 -19.78 -6.39 -20.29
CA GLU A 205 -19.03 -7.26 -21.20
C GLU A 205 -19.27 -8.67 -20.71
N LYS A 206 -19.68 -9.56 -21.61
CA LYS A 206 -19.82 -10.97 -21.33
C LYS A 206 -18.48 -11.43 -20.80
N THR A 207 -18.32 -11.42 -19.47
CA THR A 207 -17.12 -11.94 -18.81
C THR A 207 -17.03 -13.38 -19.24
N THR A 208 -16.10 -13.68 -20.12
CA THR A 208 -15.74 -15.06 -20.44
C THR A 208 -15.43 -15.73 -19.12
N LYS A 209 -16.19 -16.79 -18.80
CA LYS A 209 -15.98 -17.59 -17.59
C LYS A 209 -14.60 -18.23 -17.69
N THR A 210 -13.58 -17.53 -17.28
CA THR A 210 -12.21 -18.04 -17.20
C THR A 210 -12.10 -18.96 -16.00
N SER A 211 -11.69 -20.19 -16.22
CA SER A 211 -11.46 -21.19 -15.16
C SER A 211 -10.13 -20.90 -14.46
N PHE A 212 -10.02 -21.25 -13.19
CA PHE A 212 -8.76 -21.15 -12.44
C PHE A 212 -7.58 -21.88 -13.13
N LYS A 213 -7.86 -22.90 -13.92
CA LYS A 213 -6.85 -23.62 -14.73
C LYS A 213 -6.28 -22.76 -15.85
N ASP A 214 -7.09 -21.86 -16.44
CA ASP A 214 -6.65 -20.95 -17.50
C ASP A 214 -5.65 -19.93 -16.96
N TYR A 215 -5.83 -19.51 -15.71
CA TYR A 215 -4.89 -18.60 -15.01
C TYR A 215 -3.48 -19.20 -14.92
N TRP A 216 -3.40 -20.48 -14.56
CA TRP A 216 -2.10 -21.14 -14.39
C TRP A 216 -1.36 -21.33 -15.73
N ALA A 217 -2.10 -21.61 -16.79
CA ALA A 217 -1.53 -21.76 -18.14
C ALA A 217 -0.94 -20.45 -18.66
N ILE A 218 -1.65 -19.32 -18.46
CA ILE A 218 -1.17 -17.99 -18.86
C ILE A 218 0.05 -17.58 -18.04
N ILE A 219 0.05 -17.81 -16.72
CA ILE A 219 1.22 -17.51 -15.88
C ILE A 219 2.47 -18.23 -16.39
N LYS A 220 2.35 -19.52 -16.68
CA LYS A 220 3.48 -20.32 -17.16
C LYS A 220 4.00 -19.87 -18.53
N GLY A 221 3.11 -19.44 -19.41
CA GLY A 221 3.46 -19.02 -20.77
C GLY A 221 3.93 -17.58 -20.90
N ASN A 222 3.55 -16.69 -19.98
CA ASN A 222 3.80 -15.26 -20.09
C ASN A 222 5.03 -14.85 -19.28
N ARG A 223 6.21 -14.87 -19.91
CA ARG A 223 7.48 -14.47 -19.29
C ARG A 223 7.49 -13.00 -18.84
N PRO A 224 6.97 -12.02 -19.59
CA PRO A 224 6.83 -10.65 -19.12
C PRO A 224 6.07 -10.56 -17.80
N LEU A 225 4.95 -11.27 -17.66
CA LEU A 225 4.16 -11.31 -16.44
C LEU A 225 4.97 -11.82 -15.25
N GLN A 226 5.66 -12.95 -15.40
CA GLN A 226 6.47 -13.54 -14.33
C GLN A 226 7.56 -12.57 -13.84
N MET A 227 8.30 -11.97 -14.77
CA MET A 227 9.42 -11.08 -14.43
C MET A 227 8.92 -9.80 -13.76
N LEU A 228 7.85 -9.20 -14.29
CA LEU A 228 7.28 -7.98 -13.72
C LEU A 228 6.67 -8.23 -12.34
N THR A 229 5.92 -9.32 -12.19
CA THR A 229 5.26 -9.68 -10.93
C THR A 229 6.29 -9.89 -9.81
N MET A 230 7.37 -10.61 -10.10
CA MET A 230 8.45 -10.80 -9.12
C MET A 230 9.17 -9.50 -8.78
N ALA A 231 9.50 -8.67 -9.77
CA ALA A 231 10.13 -7.38 -9.52
C ALA A 231 9.22 -6.44 -8.70
N ALA A 232 7.94 -6.35 -9.05
CA ALA A 232 6.95 -5.54 -8.35
C ALA A 232 6.74 -6.00 -6.89
N ALA A 233 6.77 -7.31 -6.63
CA ALA A 233 6.68 -7.89 -5.30
C ALA A 233 7.75 -7.34 -4.34
N PHE A 234 9.02 -7.33 -4.78
CA PHE A 234 10.11 -6.80 -3.97
C PHE A 234 10.07 -5.27 -3.80
N VAL A 235 9.62 -4.54 -4.83
CA VAL A 235 9.40 -3.10 -4.72
C VAL A 235 8.28 -2.78 -3.73
N LYS A 236 7.21 -3.58 -3.73
CA LYS A 236 6.12 -3.42 -2.76
C LYS A 236 6.58 -3.71 -1.34
N PHE A 237 7.37 -4.77 -1.16
CA PHE A 237 8.01 -5.06 0.12
C PHE A 237 8.82 -3.87 0.64
N ASN A 238 9.65 -3.26 -0.21
CA ASN A 238 10.43 -2.08 0.13
C ASN A 238 9.55 -0.90 0.56
N ALA A 239 8.49 -0.61 -0.20
CA ALA A 239 7.55 0.46 0.13
C ALA A 239 6.87 0.24 1.50
N GLN A 240 6.54 -1.01 1.85
CA GLN A 240 5.99 -1.37 3.16
C GLN A 240 6.99 -1.12 4.29
N MET A 241 8.27 -1.47 4.11
CA MET A 241 9.31 -1.21 5.11
C MET A 241 9.44 0.29 5.43
N PHE A 242 9.41 1.16 4.41
CA PHE A 242 9.46 2.61 4.61
C PHE A 242 8.21 3.22 5.24
N GLY A 243 7.09 2.53 5.21
CA GLY A 243 5.82 2.98 5.77
C GLY A 243 5.45 2.34 7.11
N ASP A 244 6.20 1.35 7.58
CA ASP A 244 5.87 0.59 8.79
C ASP A 244 6.12 1.40 10.06
N GLN A 245 5.14 1.43 10.97
CA GLN A 245 5.22 2.26 12.19
C GLN A 245 6.28 1.77 13.18
N VAL A 246 6.58 0.47 13.20
CA VAL A 246 7.65 -0.08 14.06
C VAL A 246 9.02 0.36 13.54
N VAL A 247 9.22 0.30 12.22
CA VAL A 247 10.44 0.77 11.58
C VAL A 247 10.63 2.28 11.80
N LEU A 248 9.57 3.08 11.65
CA LEU A 248 9.61 4.52 11.92
C LEU A 248 9.89 4.83 13.39
N MET A 249 9.34 4.05 14.33
CA MET A 249 9.63 4.18 15.76
C MET A 249 11.10 3.90 16.06
N ILE A 250 11.66 2.83 15.53
CA ILE A 250 13.08 2.50 15.74
C ILE A 250 13.97 3.58 15.13
N LEU A 251 13.66 4.02 13.91
CA LEU A 251 14.47 5.02 13.21
C LEU A 251 14.42 6.38 13.91
N PHE A 252 13.22 6.95 14.09
CA PHE A 252 13.09 8.30 14.63
C PHE A 252 13.00 8.34 16.15
N GLY A 253 12.22 7.42 16.75
CA GLY A 253 12.02 7.40 18.20
C GLY A 253 13.27 6.95 18.98
N ILE A 254 14.02 5.96 18.45
CA ILE A 254 15.11 5.34 19.19
C ILE A 254 16.48 5.77 18.66
N ILE A 255 16.77 5.61 17.35
CA ILE A 255 18.08 5.97 16.79
C ILE A 255 18.30 7.48 16.88
N PHE A 256 17.30 8.30 16.55
CA PHE A 256 17.39 9.76 16.68
C PHE A 256 16.83 10.32 17.98
N GLY A 257 16.19 9.50 18.81
CA GLY A 257 15.69 9.87 20.13
C GLY A 257 14.46 10.78 20.16
N ASN A 258 13.76 10.95 19.01
CA ASN A 258 12.56 11.79 18.93
C ASN A 258 11.59 11.26 17.86
N PHE A 259 10.53 10.58 18.27
CA PHE A 259 9.50 10.08 17.36
C PHE A 259 8.77 11.19 16.56
N GLY A 260 8.68 12.41 17.12
CA GLY A 260 8.12 13.58 16.43
C GLY A 260 8.79 13.89 15.08
N LEU A 261 10.06 13.51 14.91
CA LEU A 261 10.78 13.66 13.64
C LEU A 261 10.12 12.87 12.51
N SER A 262 9.43 11.78 12.80
CA SER A 262 8.69 11.00 11.79
C SER A 262 7.56 11.82 11.15
N GLY A 263 6.86 12.63 11.94
CA GLY A 263 5.85 13.58 11.43
C GLY A 263 6.48 14.71 10.62
N THR A 264 7.53 15.33 11.17
CA THR A 264 8.23 16.44 10.51
C THR A 264 8.85 15.99 9.17
N ILE A 265 9.52 14.84 9.12
CA ILE A 265 10.12 14.32 7.88
C ILE A 265 9.04 13.96 6.86
N SER A 266 7.89 13.44 7.30
CA SER A 266 6.76 13.15 6.40
C SER A 266 6.25 14.41 5.69
N LEU A 267 6.21 15.54 6.39
CA LEU A 267 5.86 16.82 5.80
C LEU A 267 6.93 17.31 4.80
N VAL A 268 8.21 17.26 5.19
CA VAL A 268 9.34 17.66 4.33
C VAL A 268 9.39 16.82 3.06
N LEU A 269 9.01 15.56 3.12
CA LEU A 269 9.04 14.62 1.99
C LEU A 269 7.88 14.77 1.00
N ILE A 270 6.87 15.60 1.25
CA ILE A 270 5.76 15.79 0.29
C ILE A 270 6.29 16.24 -1.07
N LEU A 271 7.08 17.32 -1.10
CA LEU A 271 7.63 17.86 -2.34
C LEU A 271 8.61 16.88 -3.03
N PRO A 272 9.60 16.30 -2.36
CA PRO A 272 10.44 15.26 -2.95
C PRO A 272 9.64 14.09 -3.56
N ASN A 273 8.63 13.57 -2.88
CA ASN A 273 7.82 12.46 -3.40
C ASN A 273 7.09 12.83 -4.71
N LEU A 274 6.55 14.06 -4.79
CA LEU A 274 5.93 14.57 -6.02
C LEU A 274 6.96 14.66 -7.16
N LEU A 275 8.16 15.16 -6.86
CA LEU A 275 9.25 15.25 -7.84
C LEU A 275 9.66 13.86 -8.34
N PHE A 276 9.88 12.89 -7.44
CA PHE A 276 10.23 11.52 -7.82
C PHE A 276 9.18 10.90 -8.73
N THR A 277 7.88 11.04 -8.40
CA THR A 277 6.78 10.52 -9.22
C THR A 277 6.72 11.19 -10.59
N THR A 278 6.87 12.52 -10.65
CA THR A 278 6.84 13.29 -11.90
C THR A 278 8.03 12.95 -12.80
N PHE A 279 9.24 12.87 -12.24
CA PHE A 279 10.43 12.47 -12.99
C PHE A 279 10.34 11.04 -13.50
N ALA A 280 9.82 10.10 -12.69
CA ALA A 280 9.59 8.72 -13.13
C ALA A 280 8.67 8.66 -14.36
N ALA A 281 7.53 9.36 -14.29
CA ALA A 281 6.57 9.44 -15.39
C ALA A 281 7.18 10.10 -16.65
N THR A 282 7.93 11.19 -16.49
CA THR A 282 8.60 11.90 -17.60
C THR A 282 9.65 11.02 -18.28
N ILE A 283 10.45 10.28 -17.51
CA ILE A 283 11.43 9.34 -18.06
C ILE A 283 10.71 8.19 -18.77
N ALA A 284 9.62 7.68 -18.20
CA ALA A 284 8.83 6.61 -18.79
C ALA A 284 8.22 7.03 -20.14
N GLN A 285 7.67 8.24 -20.25
CA GLN A 285 7.16 8.79 -21.51
C GLN A 285 8.24 8.92 -22.59
N LYS A 286 9.43 9.38 -22.21
CA LYS A 286 10.52 9.62 -23.17
C LYS A 286 11.25 8.34 -23.59
N ARG A 287 11.55 7.45 -22.63
CA ARG A 287 12.45 6.29 -22.81
C ARG A 287 11.79 4.93 -22.57
N GLY A 288 10.49 4.89 -22.26
CA GLY A 288 9.75 3.68 -21.95
C GLY A 288 9.71 3.34 -20.44
N LEU A 289 8.67 2.59 -20.04
CA LEU A 289 8.39 2.23 -18.65
C LEU A 289 9.50 1.38 -18.03
N ARG A 290 9.99 0.35 -18.75
CA ARG A 290 11.10 -0.50 -18.30
C ARG A 290 12.35 0.31 -17.96
N TYR A 291 12.73 1.27 -18.83
CA TYR A 291 13.90 2.11 -18.61
C TYR A 291 13.76 2.94 -17.32
N SER A 292 12.62 3.61 -17.15
CA SER A 292 12.35 4.39 -15.94
C SER A 292 12.40 3.51 -14.67
N TYR A 293 11.74 2.36 -14.70
CA TYR A 293 11.72 1.40 -13.60
C TYR A 293 13.13 0.96 -13.17
N VAL A 294 13.95 0.53 -14.14
CA VAL A 294 15.34 0.08 -13.89
C VAL A 294 16.19 1.22 -13.34
N ARG A 295 16.08 2.45 -13.89
CA ARG A 295 16.85 3.60 -13.39
C ARG A 295 16.50 3.96 -11.95
N TYR A 296 15.23 3.87 -11.58
CA TYR A 296 14.81 4.08 -10.20
C TYR A 296 15.37 2.99 -9.26
N LEU A 297 15.36 1.74 -9.66
CA LEU A 297 15.98 0.68 -8.88
C LEU A 297 17.50 0.88 -8.70
N GLN A 298 18.19 1.34 -9.73
CA GLN A 298 19.62 1.68 -9.65
C GLN A 298 19.87 2.83 -8.66
N GLY A 299 19.04 3.88 -8.72
CA GLY A 299 19.08 4.98 -7.74
C GLY A 299 18.80 4.50 -6.33
N ALA A 300 17.88 3.54 -6.15
CA ALA A 300 17.57 2.94 -4.87
C ALA A 300 18.78 2.19 -4.28
N VAL A 301 19.50 1.41 -5.08
CA VAL A 301 20.73 0.73 -4.61
C VAL A 301 21.72 1.73 -4.00
N VAL A 302 22.03 2.80 -4.72
CA VAL A 302 22.99 3.81 -4.24
C VAL A 302 22.49 4.49 -2.97
N SER A 303 21.24 4.96 -2.97
CA SER A 303 20.70 5.71 -1.84
C SER A 303 20.46 4.83 -0.59
N LEU A 304 20.13 3.54 -0.76
CA LEU A 304 20.00 2.61 0.37
C LEU A 304 21.35 2.29 1.01
N VAL A 305 22.40 2.12 0.22
CA VAL A 305 23.76 1.94 0.76
C VAL A 305 24.21 3.18 1.54
N LEU A 306 23.98 4.38 0.98
CA LEU A 306 24.30 5.63 1.68
C LEU A 306 23.48 5.79 2.96
N LEU A 307 22.19 5.43 2.94
CA LEU A 307 21.32 5.49 4.12
C LEU A 307 21.83 4.56 5.23
N GLY A 308 22.17 3.33 4.90
CA GLY A 308 22.74 2.38 5.85
C GLY A 308 24.05 2.88 6.48
N GLY A 309 24.94 3.47 5.67
CA GLY A 309 26.17 4.10 6.12
C GLY A 309 25.94 5.27 7.07
N LEU A 310 25.00 6.17 6.75
CA LEU A 310 24.65 7.29 7.64
C LEU A 310 24.07 6.79 8.97
N LEU A 311 23.17 5.81 8.93
CA LEU A 311 22.53 5.28 10.15
C LEU A 311 23.51 4.54 11.07
N PHE A 312 24.60 3.99 10.52
CA PHE A 312 25.63 3.35 11.33
C PHE A 312 26.31 4.35 12.29
N PHE A 313 26.48 5.59 11.85
CA PHE A 313 27.10 6.67 12.63
C PHE A 313 26.07 7.61 13.31
N ALA A 314 24.77 7.39 13.11
CA ALA A 314 23.72 8.24 13.68
C ALA A 314 23.64 8.10 15.21
N ASN A 315 23.35 9.22 15.89
CA ASN A 315 23.15 9.24 17.34
C ASN A 315 21.86 10.01 17.70
N PRO A 316 21.31 9.78 18.90
CA PRO A 316 20.19 10.59 19.39
C PRO A 316 20.56 12.08 19.39
N GLY A 317 19.67 12.90 18.83
CA GLY A 317 19.86 14.35 18.70
C GLY A 317 20.57 14.82 17.43
N ASP A 318 21.20 13.94 16.63
CA ASP A 318 21.86 14.34 15.38
C ASP A 318 20.90 14.91 14.34
N LEU A 319 19.65 14.42 14.31
CA LEU A 319 18.60 14.92 13.41
C LEU A 319 17.77 16.00 14.11
N SER A 320 17.90 17.24 13.67
CA SER A 320 17.15 18.37 14.21
C SER A 320 16.78 19.36 13.10
N PHE A 321 15.48 19.67 13.01
CA PHE A 321 14.97 20.68 12.09
C PHE A 321 14.91 22.09 12.72
N SER A 322 15.09 22.19 14.02
CA SER A 322 15.20 23.48 14.73
C SER A 322 16.60 24.07 14.59
N ASN A 323 17.62 23.21 14.42
CA ASN A 323 19.01 23.61 14.22
C ASN A 323 19.58 22.79 13.06
N LEU A 324 19.47 23.33 11.84
CA LEU A 324 19.87 22.67 10.61
C LEU A 324 21.38 22.48 10.54
N SER A 325 21.84 21.28 10.80
CA SER A 325 23.21 20.85 10.58
C SER A 325 23.41 20.29 9.17
N LEU A 326 24.66 20.26 8.69
CA LEU A 326 25.00 19.56 7.44
C LEU A 326 24.57 18.10 7.47
N TRP A 327 24.66 17.46 8.64
CA TRP A 327 24.23 16.09 8.85
C TRP A 327 22.70 15.93 8.68
N THR A 328 21.91 16.85 9.26
CA THR A 328 20.44 16.88 9.08
C THR A 328 20.05 16.97 7.61
N VAL A 329 20.70 17.85 6.85
CA VAL A 329 20.46 18.02 5.41
C VAL A 329 20.85 16.76 4.65
N ALA A 330 22.06 16.23 4.90
CA ALA A 330 22.56 15.02 4.23
C ALA A 330 21.63 13.81 4.49
N PHE A 331 21.25 13.57 5.75
CA PHE A 331 20.31 12.50 6.08
C PHE A 331 18.96 12.69 5.39
N THR A 332 18.38 13.90 5.44
CA THR A 332 17.07 14.17 4.84
C THR A 332 17.08 13.92 3.34
N VAL A 333 18.12 14.37 2.63
CA VAL A 333 18.27 14.17 1.19
C VAL A 333 18.45 12.68 0.87
N VAL A 334 19.34 11.98 1.59
CA VAL A 334 19.59 10.55 1.36
C VAL A 334 18.34 9.72 1.68
N PHE A 335 17.63 10.04 2.77
CA PHE A 335 16.38 9.37 3.13
C PHE A 335 15.27 9.62 2.11
N ALA A 336 15.14 10.88 1.61
CA ALA A 336 14.22 11.22 0.54
C ALA A 336 14.52 10.43 -0.75
N CYS A 337 15.80 10.35 -1.14
CA CYS A 337 16.26 9.56 -2.28
C CYS A 337 15.98 8.06 -2.08
N ALA A 338 16.34 7.49 -0.93
CA ALA A 338 16.13 6.08 -0.63
C ALA A 338 14.65 5.71 -0.69
N LYS A 339 13.78 6.48 0.00
CA LYS A 339 12.33 6.28 -0.03
C LYS A 339 11.75 6.51 -1.43
N GLY A 340 12.11 7.61 -2.09
CA GLY A 340 11.61 7.96 -3.41
C GLY A 340 11.98 6.94 -4.48
N PHE A 341 13.24 6.59 -4.59
CA PHE A 341 13.71 5.59 -5.55
C PHE A 341 13.18 4.17 -5.26
N ALA A 342 13.07 3.77 -3.99
CA ALA A 342 12.61 2.42 -3.64
C ALA A 342 11.08 2.25 -3.74
N SER A 343 10.28 3.32 -3.56
CA SER A 343 8.82 3.22 -3.51
C SER A 343 8.11 3.62 -4.82
N THR A 344 8.63 4.62 -5.56
CA THR A 344 8.03 5.13 -6.79
C THR A 344 7.82 4.07 -7.87
N PRO A 345 8.72 3.07 -8.07
CA PRO A 345 8.50 2.03 -9.07
C PRO A 345 7.23 1.19 -8.85
N SER A 346 6.67 1.16 -7.65
CA SER A 346 5.38 0.50 -7.38
C SER A 346 4.24 1.05 -8.26
N GLY A 347 4.20 2.37 -8.49
CA GLY A 347 3.24 3.00 -9.40
C GLY A 347 3.50 2.66 -10.88
N LEU A 348 4.77 2.60 -11.28
CA LEU A 348 5.14 2.20 -12.65
C LEU A 348 4.77 0.75 -12.96
N ALA A 349 4.88 -0.15 -11.98
CA ALA A 349 4.52 -1.56 -12.15
C ALA A 349 3.04 -1.75 -12.54
N LEU A 350 2.13 -0.93 -12.00
CA LEU A 350 0.72 -0.96 -12.38
C LEU A 350 0.51 -0.58 -13.85
N THR A 351 1.26 0.41 -14.35
CA THR A 351 1.21 0.80 -15.76
C THR A 351 1.83 -0.28 -16.66
N MET A 352 2.94 -0.88 -16.23
CA MET A 352 3.58 -2.00 -16.95
C MET A 352 2.70 -3.26 -16.99
N ALA A 353 1.79 -3.44 -16.02
CA ALA A 353 0.80 -4.52 -16.06
C ALA A 353 -0.16 -4.39 -17.25
N ALA A 354 -0.48 -3.16 -17.67
CA ALA A 354 -1.24 -2.93 -18.91
C ALA A 354 -0.44 -3.34 -20.16
N ASP A 355 0.85 -3.04 -20.21
CA ASP A 355 1.74 -3.48 -21.31
C ASP A 355 1.79 -5.02 -21.41
N VAL A 356 1.81 -5.71 -20.26
CA VAL A 356 1.77 -7.19 -20.22
C VAL A 356 0.44 -7.71 -20.74
N SER A 357 -0.68 -7.02 -20.47
CA SER A 357 -2.00 -7.37 -21.03
C SER A 357 -2.02 -7.21 -22.55
N ASP A 358 -1.45 -6.14 -23.07
CA ASP A 358 -1.36 -5.90 -24.50
C ASP A 358 -0.45 -6.95 -25.17
N TYR A 359 0.68 -7.30 -24.54
CA TYR A 359 1.52 -8.40 -25.00
C TYR A 359 0.73 -9.72 -25.10
N GLU A 360 0.01 -10.10 -24.06
CA GLU A 360 -0.80 -11.33 -24.07
C GLU A 360 -1.85 -11.30 -25.19
N THR A 361 -2.53 -10.17 -25.36
CA THR A 361 -3.49 -9.98 -26.45
C THR A 361 -2.84 -10.17 -27.83
N SER A 362 -1.63 -9.63 -28.01
CA SER A 362 -0.89 -9.76 -29.28
C SER A 362 -0.43 -11.18 -29.59
N VAL A 363 -0.28 -12.05 -28.56
CA VAL A 363 0.21 -13.43 -28.71
C VAL A 363 -0.95 -14.41 -28.79
N SER A 364 -1.93 -14.30 -27.89
CA SER A 364 -3.03 -15.26 -27.73
C SER A 364 -4.34 -14.83 -28.39
N GLY A 365 -4.47 -13.55 -28.80
CA GLY A 365 -5.71 -12.94 -29.28
C GLY A 365 -6.76 -12.75 -28.18
N ARG A 366 -6.45 -13.07 -26.92
CA ARG A 366 -7.38 -12.99 -25.78
C ARG A 366 -7.08 -11.76 -24.93
N TYR A 367 -8.10 -10.96 -24.66
CA TYR A 367 -8.00 -9.85 -23.73
C TYR A 367 -8.18 -10.35 -22.27
N VAL A 368 -7.10 -10.36 -21.50
CA VAL A 368 -7.05 -10.98 -20.15
C VAL A 368 -6.70 -9.99 -19.04
N SER A 369 -6.98 -8.70 -19.23
CA SER A 369 -6.58 -7.63 -18.29
C SER A 369 -7.12 -7.83 -16.87
N GLY A 370 -8.36 -8.29 -16.71
CA GLY A 370 -8.95 -8.55 -15.40
C GLY A 370 -8.23 -9.68 -14.64
N MET A 371 -7.84 -10.72 -15.35
CA MET A 371 -7.08 -11.83 -14.79
C MET A 371 -5.68 -11.41 -14.33
N LEU A 372 -4.97 -10.66 -15.16
CA LEU A 372 -3.64 -10.13 -14.82
C LEU A 372 -3.70 -9.20 -13.61
N SER A 373 -4.72 -8.34 -13.54
CA SER A 373 -4.98 -7.45 -12.41
C SER A 373 -5.17 -8.22 -11.09
N THR A 374 -5.95 -9.32 -11.12
CA THR A 374 -6.17 -10.18 -9.95
C THR A 374 -4.86 -10.85 -9.49
N MET A 375 -4.05 -11.30 -10.43
CA MET A 375 -2.75 -11.90 -10.14
C MET A 375 -1.77 -10.91 -9.52
N PHE A 376 -1.71 -9.70 -10.06
CA PHE A 376 -0.93 -8.62 -9.46
C PHE A 376 -1.38 -8.33 -8.03
N SER A 377 -2.69 -8.26 -7.79
CA SER A 377 -3.24 -8.03 -6.44
C SER A 377 -2.86 -9.13 -5.46
N LEU A 378 -2.98 -10.40 -5.87
CA LEU A 378 -2.55 -11.55 -5.04
C LEU A 378 -1.06 -11.49 -4.70
N THR A 379 -0.21 -11.25 -5.72
CA THR A 379 1.23 -11.17 -5.49
C THR A 379 1.60 -9.97 -4.61
N ASP A 380 0.94 -8.83 -4.80
CA ASP A 380 1.11 -7.64 -3.97
C ASP A 380 0.77 -7.95 -2.50
N SER A 381 -0.33 -8.68 -2.25
CA SER A 381 -0.74 -9.08 -0.91
C SER A 381 0.24 -10.07 -0.27
N VAL A 382 0.70 -11.06 -1.02
CA VAL A 382 1.71 -12.03 -0.54
C VAL A 382 3.04 -11.32 -0.27
N ALA A 383 3.53 -10.50 -1.19
CA ALA A 383 4.79 -9.78 -1.02
C ALA A 383 4.75 -8.81 0.17
N SER A 384 3.66 -8.05 0.29
CA SER A 384 3.47 -7.11 1.40
C SER A 384 3.32 -7.80 2.77
N SER A 385 2.92 -9.09 2.80
CA SER A 385 2.81 -9.86 4.03
C SER A 385 4.16 -10.15 4.68
N PHE A 386 5.21 -10.28 3.87
CA PHE A 386 6.55 -10.55 4.38
C PHE A 386 7.16 -9.36 5.14
N ALA A 387 6.70 -8.13 4.93
CA ALA A 387 7.23 -6.97 5.63
C ALA A 387 6.98 -7.05 7.15
N PRO A 388 5.75 -7.13 7.66
CA PRO A 388 5.54 -7.26 9.11
C PRO A 388 6.15 -8.56 9.67
N MET A 389 6.13 -9.68 8.93
CA MET A 389 6.75 -10.92 9.39
C MET A 389 8.26 -10.79 9.58
N SER A 390 8.97 -10.19 8.63
CA SER A 390 10.41 -9.98 8.73
C SER A 390 10.78 -9.02 9.87
N ILE A 391 9.99 -7.97 10.10
CA ILE A 391 10.14 -7.08 11.25
C ILE A 391 10.06 -7.88 12.56
N GLY A 392 9.05 -8.74 12.70
CA GLY A 392 8.90 -9.59 13.88
C GLY A 392 10.07 -10.56 14.08
N TRP A 393 10.55 -11.20 13.03
CA TRP A 393 11.70 -12.11 13.12
C TRP A 393 13.00 -11.38 13.50
N ILE A 394 13.26 -10.22 12.90
CA ILE A 394 14.45 -9.41 13.22
C ILE A 394 14.41 -8.95 14.68
N LEU A 395 13.27 -8.43 15.12
CA LEU A 395 13.11 -7.95 16.49
C LEU A 395 13.18 -9.09 17.51
N ALA A 396 12.61 -10.25 17.21
CA ALA A 396 12.73 -11.43 18.05
C ALA A 396 14.21 -11.86 18.20
N ALA A 397 14.98 -11.80 17.12
CA ALA A 397 16.42 -12.16 17.13
C ALA A 397 17.27 -11.21 17.99
N VAL A 398 16.82 -9.95 18.19
CA VAL A 398 17.53 -8.96 19.03
C VAL A 398 16.88 -8.76 20.40
N GLY A 399 16.00 -9.68 20.83
CA GLY A 399 15.45 -9.73 22.19
C GLY A 399 14.06 -9.10 22.35
N PHE A 400 13.42 -8.62 21.27
CA PHE A 400 12.09 -8.01 21.29
C PHE A 400 10.98 -8.96 20.80
N ALA A 401 11.04 -10.24 21.18
CA ALA A 401 10.02 -11.22 20.83
C ALA A 401 8.66 -10.98 21.55
N GLN A 402 8.70 -10.40 22.76
CA GLN A 402 7.52 -10.20 23.60
C GLN A 402 6.79 -8.88 23.33
N ALA A 403 7.53 -7.77 23.21
CA ALA A 403 6.95 -6.45 23.00
C ALA A 403 7.78 -5.67 21.98
N TYR A 404 7.12 -4.83 21.18
CA TYR A 404 7.81 -3.91 20.28
C TYR A 404 8.54 -2.81 21.06
N PRO A 405 9.71 -2.38 20.58
CA PRO A 405 10.43 -1.27 21.20
C PRO A 405 9.62 0.04 21.04
N THR A 406 9.64 0.87 22.07
CA THR A 406 8.98 2.19 22.13
C THR A 406 10.02 3.30 22.18
N ALA A 407 9.57 4.57 22.17
CA ALA A 407 10.47 5.73 22.23
C ALA A 407 11.35 5.76 23.49
N ASP A 408 10.90 5.14 24.59
CA ASP A 408 11.64 5.06 25.86
C ASP A 408 12.68 3.92 25.88
N THR A 409 12.68 3.08 24.84
CA THR A 409 13.65 1.97 24.75
C THR A 409 15.04 2.52 24.47
N PRO A 410 16.04 2.22 25.33
CA PRO A 410 17.41 2.72 25.13
C PRO A 410 18.01 2.14 23.85
N LEU A 411 18.74 2.98 23.11
CA LEU A 411 19.45 2.57 21.90
C LEU A 411 20.58 1.59 22.25
N SER A 412 20.44 0.35 21.81
CA SER A 412 21.50 -0.66 21.88
C SER A 412 22.14 -0.88 20.51
N PRO A 413 23.39 -1.40 20.44
CA PRO A 413 24.02 -1.75 19.17
C PRO A 413 23.19 -2.75 18.35
N GLN A 414 22.55 -3.72 19.02
CA GLN A 414 21.69 -4.72 18.38
C GLN A 414 20.45 -4.07 17.77
N LEU A 415 19.81 -3.15 18.49
CA LEU A 415 18.62 -2.46 18.01
C LEU A 415 18.94 -1.48 16.87
N ARG A 416 20.11 -0.83 16.91
CA ARG A 416 20.62 -0.02 15.80
C ARG A 416 20.80 -0.87 14.55
N MET A 417 21.46 -2.03 14.66
CA MET A 417 21.66 -2.95 13.55
C MET A 417 20.32 -3.47 13.00
N ALA A 418 19.37 -3.80 13.87
CA ALA A 418 18.02 -4.19 13.46
C ALA A 418 17.34 -3.08 12.64
N GLY A 419 17.43 -1.82 13.08
CA GLY A 419 16.92 -0.66 12.34
C GLY A 419 17.56 -0.50 10.97
N ILE A 420 18.89 -0.60 10.87
CA ILE A 420 19.64 -0.54 9.61
C ILE A 420 19.22 -1.69 8.68
N VAL A 421 19.12 -2.92 9.21
CA VAL A 421 18.69 -4.08 8.42
C VAL A 421 17.30 -3.86 7.85
N MET A 422 16.34 -3.39 8.64
CA MET A 422 14.96 -3.19 8.21
C MET A 422 14.81 -2.06 7.19
N ILE A 423 15.50 -0.92 7.36
CA ILE A 423 15.26 0.26 6.50
C ILE A 423 16.24 0.35 5.32
N SER A 424 17.38 -0.33 5.37
CA SER A 424 18.41 -0.25 4.34
C SER A 424 18.74 -1.60 3.73
N VAL A 425 19.17 -2.59 4.54
CA VAL A 425 19.71 -3.86 4.00
C VAL A 425 18.64 -4.71 3.34
N LEU A 426 17.49 -4.93 3.98
CA LEU A 426 16.39 -5.71 3.37
C LEU A 426 15.84 -5.04 2.11
N PRO A 427 15.54 -3.72 2.10
CA PRO A 427 15.17 -3.04 0.87
C PRO A 427 16.25 -3.08 -0.22
N LEU A 428 17.53 -3.04 0.16
CA LEU A 428 18.65 -3.18 -0.79
C LEU A 428 18.65 -4.56 -1.45
N VAL A 429 18.52 -5.62 -0.66
CA VAL A 429 18.42 -6.99 -1.17
C VAL A 429 17.21 -7.14 -2.08
N GLY A 430 16.04 -6.66 -1.65
CA GLY A 430 14.84 -6.65 -2.47
C GLY A 430 15.02 -5.90 -3.80
N THR A 431 15.69 -4.74 -3.77
CA THR A 431 15.99 -3.96 -4.96
C THR A 431 16.92 -4.69 -5.93
N LEU A 432 17.96 -5.37 -5.42
CA LEU A 432 18.88 -6.16 -6.24
C LEU A 432 18.18 -7.36 -6.90
N ILE A 433 17.28 -8.01 -6.16
CA ILE A 433 16.46 -9.09 -6.71
C ILE A 433 15.52 -8.54 -7.80
N ALA A 434 14.85 -7.41 -7.55
CA ALA A 434 14.00 -6.76 -8.55
C ALA A 434 14.78 -6.38 -9.82
N LEU A 435 15.99 -5.84 -9.69
CA LEU A 435 16.88 -5.55 -10.83
C LEU A 435 17.22 -6.82 -11.62
N THR A 436 17.45 -7.95 -10.92
CA THR A 436 17.76 -9.23 -11.57
C THR A 436 16.58 -9.69 -12.43
N PHE A 437 15.34 -9.63 -11.92
CA PHE A 437 14.14 -9.98 -12.70
C PHE A 437 13.93 -9.00 -13.87
N MET A 438 14.16 -7.70 -13.67
CA MET A 438 14.03 -6.69 -14.73
C MET A 438 15.06 -6.84 -15.84
N LYS A 439 16.20 -7.45 -15.60
CA LYS A 439 17.16 -7.82 -16.65
C LYS A 439 16.55 -8.77 -17.68
N PHE A 440 15.67 -9.67 -17.21
CA PHE A 440 15.00 -10.69 -18.03
C PHE A 440 13.61 -10.24 -18.52
N TYR A 441 13.14 -9.05 -18.18
CA TYR A 441 11.88 -8.49 -18.65
C TYR A 441 12.01 -8.00 -20.09
N PRO A 442 11.25 -8.57 -21.07
CA PRO A 442 11.53 -8.33 -22.49
C PRO A 442 10.85 -7.09 -23.08
N LEU A 443 9.81 -6.52 -22.40
CA LEU A 443 9.02 -5.44 -22.99
C LEU A 443 9.73 -4.09 -22.79
N ASP A 444 10.49 -3.68 -23.77
CA ASP A 444 11.05 -2.33 -23.90
C ASP A 444 10.16 -1.44 -24.80
N LYS A 445 10.57 -0.20 -25.02
CA LYS A 445 9.78 0.76 -25.80
C LYS A 445 9.56 0.30 -27.25
N GLU A 446 10.58 -0.21 -27.92
CA GLU A 446 10.51 -0.65 -29.31
C GLU A 446 9.60 -1.88 -29.47
N THR A 447 9.73 -2.83 -28.54
CA THR A 447 8.85 -4.01 -28.48
C THR A 447 7.39 -3.60 -28.28
N MET A 448 7.12 -2.66 -27.38
CA MET A 448 5.75 -2.19 -27.14
C MET A 448 5.17 -1.43 -28.34
N GLU A 449 5.95 -0.61 -29.04
CA GLU A 449 5.51 0.03 -30.27
C GLU A 449 5.11 -1.01 -31.34
N SER A 450 5.87 -2.07 -31.49
CA SER A 450 5.56 -3.18 -32.44
C SER A 450 4.29 -3.95 -32.04
N ILE A 451 4.06 -4.16 -30.73
CA ILE A 451 2.86 -4.81 -30.19
C ILE A 451 1.63 -3.95 -30.47
N GLN A 452 1.71 -2.64 -30.27
CA GLN A 452 0.58 -1.73 -30.52
C GLN A 452 0.20 -1.70 -32.01
N ILE A 453 1.17 -1.72 -32.92
CA ILE A 453 0.93 -1.81 -34.37
C ILE A 453 0.19 -3.12 -34.70
N LYS A 454 0.64 -4.24 -34.11
CA LYS A 454 0.00 -5.56 -34.30
C LYS A 454 -1.45 -5.59 -33.79
N ILE A 455 -1.71 -5.03 -32.60
CA ILE A 455 -3.06 -4.94 -32.03
C ILE A 455 -3.97 -4.05 -32.91
N ALA A 456 -3.45 -2.94 -33.42
CA ALA A 456 -4.20 -2.06 -34.34
C ALA A 456 -4.59 -2.79 -35.63
N ALA A 457 -3.68 -3.61 -36.20
CA ALA A 457 -3.96 -4.41 -37.38
C ALA A 457 -5.03 -5.50 -37.11
N MET A 458 -4.98 -6.18 -35.93
CA MET A 458 -6.00 -7.14 -35.53
C MET A 458 -7.40 -6.51 -35.45
N LYS A 459 -7.51 -5.31 -34.85
CA LYS A 459 -8.81 -4.58 -34.76
C LYS A 459 -9.36 -4.16 -36.11
N GLN A 460 -8.50 -3.86 -37.10
CA GLN A 460 -8.94 -3.54 -38.47
C GLN A 460 -9.38 -4.79 -39.24
N GLY A 461 -8.75 -5.94 -39.01
CA GLY A 461 -9.16 -7.22 -39.58
C GLY A 461 -10.54 -7.66 -39.11
N ASP A 462 -10.79 -7.61 -37.78
CA ASP A 462 -12.10 -7.96 -37.19
C ASP A 462 -13.24 -7.03 -37.67
N SER A 463 -12.96 -5.75 -37.96
CA SER A 463 -13.96 -4.82 -38.47
C SER A 463 -14.34 -5.09 -39.92
N ASN A 464 -13.43 -5.65 -40.74
CA ASN A 464 -13.69 -6.02 -42.14
C ASN A 464 -14.39 -7.38 -42.28
N GLU A 465 -14.37 -8.25 -41.27
CA GLU A 465 -15.13 -9.50 -41.22
C GLU A 465 -16.55 -9.32 -40.65
N ALA A 466 -16.85 -8.17 -40.04
CA ALA A 466 -18.15 -7.86 -39.45
C ALA A 466 -19.05 -6.99 -40.38
N GLU A 467 -18.56 -6.49 -41.53
CA GLU A 467 -19.30 -5.91 -42.62
C GLU A 467 -19.61 -6.96 -43.70
#